data_a7f8d2496077416dfd6b1211533cf3b9
#
_entry.id   a7f8d2496077416dfd6b1211533cf3b9
#
_cell.length_a   1.000
_cell.length_b   1.000
_cell.length_c   1.000
_cell.angle_alpha   90.00
_cell.angle_beta   90.00
_cell.angle_gamma   90.00
#
_symmetry.space_group_name_H-M   'P 1'
#
loop_
_entity.id
_entity.type
_entity.pdbx_description
1 polymer ?
#
loop_
_entity_poly.entity_id
_entity_poly.type
_entity_poly.pdbx_seq_one_letter_code
_entity_poly.pdbx_strand_id
1 'polypeptide(L)'
;SVPGYSAEAQSMMPHAWTSGTQVQLLRSKVLNMKKGGTFVMVPPPNPYRCPPGPYERVSMIAHLLKERNPTAKIIILDPKAKFSKQGLFMAGWEKHYPGMIEWLDPDTHGGIKNINVATMEFETDLDTFKADAASVVPAQRAGSIAMAAGVNDGDWCPINPANMSAKADSNIYVLGDASVASAMPKSGFSANSQAKVAANHIRGELTG
;
A
#
# COMPACT_ATOMS: atom_id res chain seq x y z
N SER A 1 -7.33 -10.53 0.22
CA SER A 1 -8.09 -9.65 1.13
C SER A 1 -7.57 -9.82 2.55
N VAL A 2 -7.65 -8.77 3.35
CA VAL A 2 -7.35 -8.88 4.78
C VAL A 2 -8.62 -9.42 5.46
N PRO A 3 -8.57 -10.57 6.17
CA PRO A 3 -9.74 -11.14 6.82
C PRO A 3 -10.39 -10.15 7.80
N GLY A 4 -11.72 -10.04 7.79
CA GLY A 4 -12.46 -9.09 8.61
C GLY A 4 -12.48 -7.63 8.10
N TYR A 5 -11.73 -7.28 7.06
CA TYR A 5 -11.68 -5.92 6.51
C TYR A 5 -12.81 -5.68 5.50
N SER A 6 -13.94 -5.21 6.00
CA SER A 6 -15.18 -4.90 5.26
C SER A 6 -15.24 -3.42 4.83
N ALA A 7 -16.30 -3.05 4.13
CA ALA A 7 -16.60 -1.64 3.83
C ALA A 7 -16.83 -0.81 5.12
N GLU A 8 -17.43 -1.40 6.15
CA GLU A 8 -17.56 -0.78 7.47
C GLU A 8 -16.17 -0.57 8.12
N ALA A 9 -15.30 -1.57 8.04
CA ALA A 9 -13.94 -1.47 8.55
C ALA A 9 -13.16 -0.31 7.91
N GLN A 10 -13.41 0.01 6.64
CA GLN A 10 -12.79 1.15 5.96
C GLN A 10 -13.15 2.50 6.57
N SER A 11 -14.30 2.63 7.22
CA SER A 11 -14.69 3.86 7.93
C SER A 11 -13.99 4.00 9.28
N MET A 12 -13.62 2.89 9.89
CA MET A 12 -12.92 2.86 11.17
C MET A 12 -11.39 2.82 11.00
N MET A 13 -10.91 2.08 10.00
CA MET A 13 -9.50 1.84 9.70
C MET A 13 -9.22 2.17 8.22
N PRO A 14 -9.21 3.46 7.83
CA PRO A 14 -9.15 3.86 6.43
C PRO A 14 -7.85 3.41 5.75
N HIS A 15 -7.97 2.90 4.53
CA HIS A 15 -6.79 2.61 3.71
C HIS A 15 -6.07 3.89 3.26
N ALA A 16 -6.80 4.98 3.04
CA ALA A 16 -6.28 6.28 2.58
C ALA A 16 -5.32 6.17 1.36
N TRP A 17 -5.57 5.21 0.46
CA TRP A 17 -4.81 5.01 -0.79
C TRP A 17 -5.46 5.71 -1.98
N THR A 18 -6.59 6.36 -1.74
CA THR A 18 -7.26 7.30 -2.64
C THR A 18 -7.29 8.68 -1.97
N SER A 19 -7.21 9.74 -2.77
CA SER A 19 -7.31 11.12 -2.30
C SER A 19 -8.71 11.44 -1.74
N GLY A 20 -8.83 12.56 -1.02
CA GLY A 20 -10.10 13.05 -0.51
C GLY A 20 -10.45 12.53 0.88
N THR A 21 -11.68 12.07 1.07
CA THR A 21 -12.27 11.75 2.37
C THR A 21 -11.50 10.71 3.18
N GLN A 22 -10.92 9.72 2.52
CA GLN A 22 -10.12 8.66 3.19
C GLN A 22 -8.87 9.24 3.87
N VAL A 23 -8.20 10.20 3.24
CA VAL A 23 -7.01 10.83 3.81
C VAL A 23 -7.38 11.72 4.98
N GLN A 24 -8.48 12.49 4.86
CA GLN A 24 -8.98 13.33 5.95
C GLN A 24 -9.42 12.50 7.14
N LEU A 25 -10.08 11.35 6.89
CA LEU A 25 -10.50 10.43 7.93
C LEU A 25 -9.29 9.85 8.68
N LEU A 26 -8.27 9.39 7.96
CA LEU A 26 -7.05 8.89 8.58
C LEU A 26 -6.38 9.97 9.44
N ARG A 27 -6.25 11.20 8.90
CA ARG A 27 -5.70 12.33 9.64
C ARG A 27 -6.47 12.58 10.94
N SER A 28 -7.80 12.60 10.87
CA SER A 28 -8.66 12.79 12.05
C SER A 28 -8.44 11.70 13.10
N LYS A 29 -8.39 10.42 12.67
CA LYS A 29 -8.15 9.29 13.58
C LYS A 29 -6.80 9.41 14.30
N VAL A 30 -5.74 9.74 13.58
CA VAL A 30 -4.39 9.92 14.16
C VAL A 30 -4.35 11.08 15.15
N LEU A 31 -4.96 12.23 14.80
CA LEU A 31 -4.97 13.41 15.66
C LEU A 31 -5.79 13.22 16.94
N ASN A 32 -6.80 12.34 16.93
CA ASN A 32 -7.66 12.05 18.08
C ASN A 32 -7.22 10.81 18.87
N MET A 33 -6.04 10.26 18.60
CA MET A 33 -5.50 9.15 19.41
C MET A 33 -5.31 9.61 20.86
N LYS A 34 -5.65 8.74 21.80
CA LYS A 34 -5.38 8.99 23.23
C LYS A 34 -3.87 9.11 23.49
N LYS A 35 -3.50 9.77 24.57
CA LYS A 35 -2.09 9.87 24.99
C LYS A 35 -1.51 8.46 25.20
N GLY A 36 -0.34 8.21 24.60
CA GLY A 36 0.33 6.89 24.63
C GLY A 36 -0.40 5.81 23.79
N GLY A 37 -1.35 6.20 22.94
CA GLY A 37 -2.09 5.26 22.10
C GLY A 37 -1.24 4.59 21.03
N THR A 38 -1.78 3.52 20.45
CA THR A 38 -1.13 2.72 19.41
C THR A 38 -1.77 2.97 18.03
N PHE A 39 -0.95 3.29 17.06
CA PHE A 39 -1.33 3.29 15.64
C PHE A 39 -0.89 1.98 15.00
N VAL A 40 -1.80 1.29 14.30
CA VAL A 40 -1.47 0.08 13.54
C VAL A 40 -1.52 0.37 12.05
N MET A 41 -0.45 0.01 11.33
CA MET A 41 -0.37 0.03 9.88
C MET A 41 -0.37 -1.40 9.34
N VAL A 42 -1.29 -1.71 8.44
CA VAL A 42 -1.26 -2.95 7.65
C VAL A 42 -0.97 -2.58 6.20
N PRO A 43 0.28 -2.76 5.72
CA PRO A 43 0.62 -2.56 4.32
C PRO A 43 -0.07 -3.57 3.41
N PRO A 44 -0.24 -3.27 2.11
CA PRO A 44 -0.78 -4.24 1.17
C PRO A 44 0.24 -5.33 0.83
N PRO A 45 -0.21 -6.54 0.45
CA PRO A 45 0.66 -7.54 -0.15
C PRO A 45 1.14 -7.12 -1.54
N ASN A 46 2.24 -7.72 -2.01
CA ASN A 46 2.73 -7.53 -3.37
C ASN A 46 1.80 -8.17 -4.41
N PRO A 47 1.71 -7.61 -5.62
CA PRO A 47 2.21 -6.30 -6.03
C PRO A 47 1.23 -5.17 -5.69
N TYR A 48 1.75 -3.97 -5.45
CA TYR A 48 0.92 -2.81 -5.12
C TYR A 48 1.56 -1.49 -5.61
N ARG A 49 0.75 -0.44 -5.72
CA ARG A 49 1.16 0.89 -6.13
C ARG A 49 1.99 1.58 -5.04
N CYS A 50 3.07 2.26 -5.45
CA CYS A 50 3.95 3.03 -4.58
C CYS A 50 4.58 2.18 -3.47
N PRO A 51 5.51 1.27 -3.80
CA PRO A 51 6.08 0.33 -2.82
C PRO A 51 6.64 0.95 -1.52
N PRO A 52 7.25 2.15 -1.49
CA PRO A 52 7.66 2.77 -0.23
C PRO A 52 6.52 3.47 0.53
N GLY A 53 5.37 3.70 -0.11
CA GLY A 53 4.28 4.55 0.40
C GLY A 53 3.75 4.22 1.80
N PRO A 54 3.54 2.95 2.19
CA PRO A 54 3.11 2.60 3.54
C PRO A 54 4.11 3.07 4.61
N TYR A 55 5.40 2.93 4.34
CA TYR A 55 6.50 3.24 5.26
C TYR A 55 6.79 4.75 5.32
N GLU A 56 6.61 5.46 4.20
CA GLU A 56 6.58 6.93 4.15
C GLU A 56 5.43 7.48 4.99
N ARG A 57 4.23 6.89 4.88
CA ARG A 57 3.08 7.26 5.72
C ARG A 57 3.38 7.07 7.19
N VAL A 58 3.93 5.94 7.58
CA VAL A 58 4.36 5.69 8.96
C VAL A 58 5.36 6.73 9.43
N SER A 59 6.35 7.08 8.61
CA SER A 59 7.33 8.12 8.94
C SER A 59 6.70 9.49 9.14
N MET A 60 5.72 9.87 8.30
CA MET A 60 4.97 11.13 8.45
C MET A 60 4.11 11.15 9.72
N ILE A 61 3.45 10.02 10.04
CA ILE A 61 2.67 9.87 11.27
C ILE A 61 3.59 9.92 12.49
N ALA A 62 4.73 9.25 12.46
CA ALA A 62 5.72 9.29 13.53
C ALA A 62 6.24 10.72 13.78
N HIS A 63 6.49 11.46 12.70
CA HIS A 63 6.90 12.87 12.81
C HIS A 63 5.84 13.72 13.52
N LEU A 64 4.58 13.57 13.15
CA LEU A 64 3.47 14.25 13.81
C LEU A 64 3.32 13.83 15.28
N LEU A 65 3.39 12.52 15.57
CA LEU A 65 3.22 11.98 16.91
C LEU A 65 4.39 12.33 17.84
N LYS A 66 5.60 12.42 17.33
CA LYS A 66 6.78 12.86 18.11
C LYS A 66 6.54 14.19 18.81
N GLU A 67 5.82 15.11 18.17
CA GLU A 67 5.51 16.42 18.72
C GLU A 67 4.24 16.41 19.58
N ARG A 68 3.19 15.71 19.12
CA ARG A 68 1.84 15.80 19.70
C ARG A 68 1.52 14.71 20.71
N ASN A 69 2.12 13.54 20.57
CA ASN A 69 1.88 12.36 21.40
C ASN A 69 3.16 11.50 21.48
N PRO A 70 4.23 12.01 22.12
CA PRO A 70 5.57 11.41 22.07
C PRO A 70 5.66 10.03 22.72
N THR A 71 4.68 9.61 23.48
CA THR A 71 4.59 8.28 24.09
C THR A 71 3.76 7.29 23.25
N ALA A 72 3.20 7.74 22.11
CA ALA A 72 2.48 6.87 21.19
C ALA A 72 3.41 5.82 20.56
N LYS A 73 2.82 4.71 20.14
CA LYS A 73 3.49 3.62 19.41
C LYS A 73 2.90 3.45 18.03
N ILE A 74 3.72 2.99 17.11
CA ILE A 74 3.32 2.60 15.76
C ILE A 74 3.77 1.16 15.54
N ILE A 75 2.82 0.29 15.21
CA ILE A 75 3.09 -1.11 14.87
C ILE A 75 2.74 -1.31 13.41
N ILE A 76 3.66 -1.91 12.66
CA ILE A 76 3.45 -2.29 11.26
C ILE A 76 3.31 -3.81 11.21
N LEU A 77 2.11 -4.30 10.91
CA LEU A 77 1.85 -5.72 10.67
C LEU A 77 1.98 -5.98 9.17
N ASP A 78 3.20 -6.31 8.75
CA ASP A 78 3.51 -6.41 7.33
C ASP A 78 3.25 -7.82 6.80
N PRO A 79 2.44 -8.01 5.73
CA PRO A 79 2.26 -9.33 5.12
C PRO A 79 3.47 -9.81 4.31
N LYS A 80 4.58 -9.07 4.35
CA LYS A 80 5.80 -9.33 3.55
C LYS A 80 7.02 -9.49 4.45
N ALA A 81 7.87 -10.46 4.14
CA ALA A 81 9.13 -10.68 4.85
C ALA A 81 10.15 -9.54 4.68
N LYS A 82 9.95 -8.66 3.70
CA LYS A 82 10.78 -7.46 3.45
C LYS A 82 10.04 -6.46 2.59
N PHE A 83 10.50 -5.22 2.62
CA PHE A 83 9.89 -4.14 1.87
C PHE A 83 10.89 -3.23 1.16
N SER A 84 10.39 -2.40 0.25
CA SER A 84 11.21 -1.49 -0.55
C SER A 84 11.98 -0.50 0.31
N LYS A 85 13.30 -0.43 0.12
CA LYS A 85 14.22 0.48 0.83
C LYS A 85 14.26 0.29 2.36
N GLN A 86 13.96 -0.92 2.83
CA GLN A 86 13.83 -1.27 4.26
C GLN A 86 14.99 -0.75 5.11
N GLY A 87 16.24 -0.98 4.68
CA GLY A 87 17.41 -0.55 5.45
C GLY A 87 17.46 0.96 5.68
N LEU A 88 17.03 1.77 4.69
CA LEU A 88 16.98 3.23 4.83
C LEU A 88 15.87 3.66 5.80
N PHE A 89 14.68 3.05 5.72
CA PHE A 89 13.59 3.35 6.63
C PHE A 89 13.94 2.97 8.07
N MET A 90 14.43 1.75 8.30
CA MET A 90 14.81 1.28 9.63
C MET A 90 15.87 2.17 10.27
N ALA A 91 16.92 2.52 9.54
CA ALA A 91 17.95 3.44 10.03
C ALA A 91 17.40 4.85 10.30
N GLY A 92 16.50 5.34 9.45
CA GLY A 92 15.83 6.62 9.65
C GLY A 92 14.92 6.63 10.88
N TRP A 93 14.16 5.57 11.09
CA TRP A 93 13.27 5.44 12.25
C TRP A 93 14.06 5.36 13.56
N GLU A 94 15.11 4.56 13.60
CA GLU A 94 15.98 4.48 14.78
C GLU A 94 16.60 5.85 15.12
N LYS A 95 17.06 6.58 14.12
CA LYS A 95 17.67 7.90 14.31
C LYS A 95 16.68 8.98 14.75
N HIS A 96 15.48 9.01 14.18
CA HIS A 96 14.55 10.14 14.33
C HIS A 96 13.37 9.87 15.26
N TYR A 97 13.00 8.60 15.44
CA TYR A 97 11.84 8.13 16.22
C TYR A 97 12.19 6.90 17.06
N PRO A 98 13.31 6.93 17.85
CA PRO A 98 13.80 5.75 18.58
C PRO A 98 12.71 5.16 19.46
N GLY A 99 12.48 3.86 19.33
CA GLY A 99 11.50 3.11 20.11
C GLY A 99 10.02 3.46 19.86
N MET A 100 9.69 4.28 18.84
CA MET A 100 8.30 4.62 18.51
C MET A 100 7.70 3.68 17.46
N ILE A 101 8.48 3.19 16.51
CA ILE A 101 8.02 2.38 15.37
C ILE A 101 8.56 0.97 15.52
N GLU A 102 7.65 0.00 15.42
CA GLU A 102 7.95 -1.42 15.38
C GLU A 102 7.42 -2.01 14.08
N TRP A 103 8.30 -2.67 13.33
CA TRP A 103 7.94 -3.40 12.12
C TRP A 103 8.01 -4.90 12.39
N LEU A 104 6.91 -5.57 12.15
CA LEU A 104 6.73 -7.00 12.36
C LEU A 104 6.45 -7.66 11.01
N ASP A 105 7.26 -8.61 10.65
CA ASP A 105 7.10 -9.45 9.47
C ASP A 105 6.20 -10.67 9.74
N PRO A 106 5.83 -11.46 8.72
CA PRO A 106 4.98 -12.63 8.90
C PRO A 106 5.54 -13.68 9.85
N ASP A 107 6.86 -13.83 9.93
CA ASP A 107 7.49 -14.81 10.82
C ASP A 107 7.35 -14.36 12.29
N THR A 108 7.30 -13.05 12.52
CA THR A 108 7.16 -12.45 13.84
C THR A 108 5.71 -12.39 14.32
N HIS A 109 4.74 -12.07 13.46
CA HIS A 109 3.33 -11.96 13.89
C HIS A 109 2.44 -13.13 13.40
N GLY A 110 2.92 -14.01 12.56
CA GLY A 110 2.20 -15.21 12.09
C GLY A 110 1.13 -14.95 11.02
N GLY A 111 0.94 -13.71 10.58
CA GLY A 111 -0.13 -13.33 9.65
C GLY A 111 -1.44 -12.92 10.35
N ILE A 112 -2.19 -12.02 9.71
CA ILE A 112 -3.47 -11.54 10.25
C ILE A 112 -4.56 -12.55 9.93
N LYS A 113 -5.20 -13.09 10.96
CA LYS A 113 -6.36 -14.00 10.87
C LYS A 113 -7.68 -13.28 10.78
N ASN A 114 -7.81 -12.20 11.56
CA ASN A 114 -9.06 -11.45 11.65
C ASN A 114 -8.81 -10.01 12.09
N ILE A 115 -9.69 -9.11 11.69
CA ILE A 115 -9.77 -7.75 12.21
C ILE A 115 -11.14 -7.59 12.86
N ASN A 116 -11.14 -7.36 14.18
CA ASN A 116 -12.33 -6.98 14.92
C ASN A 116 -12.48 -5.45 14.91
N VAL A 117 -13.40 -4.97 14.10
CA VAL A 117 -13.62 -3.53 13.91
C VAL A 117 -14.17 -2.86 15.18
N ALA A 118 -15.03 -3.56 15.91
CA ALA A 118 -15.68 -3.00 17.10
C ALA A 118 -14.70 -2.77 18.25
N THR A 119 -13.74 -3.67 18.43
CA THR A 119 -12.71 -3.58 19.48
C THR A 119 -11.39 -2.96 19.00
N MET A 120 -11.26 -2.71 17.69
CA MET A 120 -10.03 -2.25 17.04
C MET A 120 -8.86 -3.21 17.25
N GLU A 121 -9.11 -4.51 17.18
CA GLU A 121 -8.14 -5.57 17.43
C GLU A 121 -7.76 -6.30 16.13
N PHE A 122 -6.48 -6.63 16.02
CA PHE A 122 -5.88 -7.39 14.92
C PHE A 122 -5.42 -8.73 15.50
N GLU A 123 -6.18 -9.79 15.23
CA GLU A 123 -5.85 -11.15 15.64
C GLU A 123 -4.86 -11.74 14.63
N THR A 124 -3.75 -12.23 15.10
CA THR A 124 -2.73 -12.94 14.32
C THR A 124 -2.57 -14.37 14.82
N ASP A 125 -1.70 -15.16 14.17
CA ASP A 125 -1.43 -16.52 14.63
C ASP A 125 -0.71 -16.55 16.00
N LEU A 126 0.04 -15.50 16.32
CA LEU A 126 0.94 -15.48 17.47
C LEU A 126 0.51 -14.49 18.56
N ASP A 127 -0.27 -13.45 18.22
CA ASP A 127 -0.64 -12.39 19.17
C ASP A 127 -1.93 -11.66 18.75
N THR A 128 -2.40 -10.75 19.59
CA THR A 128 -3.50 -9.83 19.32
C THR A 128 -3.05 -8.38 19.57
N PHE A 129 -3.12 -7.57 18.52
CA PHE A 129 -2.70 -6.16 18.56
C PHE A 129 -3.92 -5.24 18.63
N LYS A 130 -3.95 -4.38 19.63
CA LYS A 130 -5.03 -3.40 19.80
C LYS A 130 -4.59 -2.02 19.32
N ALA A 131 -5.40 -1.40 18.47
CA ALA A 131 -5.16 -0.07 17.93
C ALA A 131 -6.09 0.99 18.52
N ASP A 132 -5.59 2.21 18.68
CA ASP A 132 -6.41 3.43 18.91
C ASP A 132 -6.74 4.13 17.59
N ALA A 133 -5.86 3.97 16.60
CA ALA A 133 -6.11 4.33 15.21
C ALA A 133 -5.38 3.33 14.30
N ALA A 134 -5.90 3.10 13.10
CA ALA A 134 -5.27 2.18 12.16
C ALA A 134 -5.44 2.62 10.71
N SER A 135 -4.52 2.17 9.85
CA SER A 135 -4.64 2.24 8.40
C SER A 135 -4.41 0.84 7.83
N VAL A 136 -5.43 0.28 7.20
CA VAL A 136 -5.36 -1.03 6.58
C VAL A 136 -5.46 -0.87 5.07
N VAL A 137 -4.41 -1.23 4.34
CA VAL A 137 -4.40 -1.15 2.87
C VAL A 137 -4.58 -2.56 2.30
N PRO A 138 -5.73 -2.85 1.70
CA PRO A 138 -6.01 -4.18 1.15
C PRO A 138 -5.18 -4.46 -0.10
N ALA A 139 -5.19 -5.71 -0.57
CA ALA A 139 -4.66 -6.09 -1.86
C ALA A 139 -5.26 -5.21 -2.97
N GLN A 140 -4.43 -4.84 -3.92
CA GLN A 140 -4.78 -3.93 -5.00
C GLN A 140 -4.96 -4.67 -6.32
N ARG A 141 -5.64 -4.04 -7.26
CA ARG A 141 -5.86 -4.55 -8.61
C ARG A 141 -5.94 -3.41 -9.62
N ALA A 142 -5.86 -3.76 -10.88
CA ALA A 142 -6.10 -2.83 -11.99
C ALA A 142 -7.51 -2.22 -11.91
N GLY A 143 -7.68 -1.05 -12.49
CA GLY A 143 -8.96 -0.34 -12.49
C GLY A 143 -10.07 -1.10 -13.21
N SER A 144 -11.33 -0.77 -12.91
CA SER A 144 -12.51 -1.44 -13.48
C SER A 144 -12.56 -1.41 -14.99
N ILE A 145 -12.01 -0.37 -15.63
CA ILE A 145 -11.93 -0.28 -17.09
C ILE A 145 -11.08 -1.39 -17.71
N ALA A 146 -10.00 -1.80 -17.05
CA ALA A 146 -9.17 -2.90 -17.53
C ALA A 146 -9.91 -4.24 -17.47
N MET A 147 -10.71 -4.45 -16.41
CA MET A 147 -11.58 -5.60 -16.27
C MET A 147 -12.67 -5.62 -17.35
N ALA A 148 -13.32 -4.47 -17.57
CA ALA A 148 -14.36 -4.33 -18.60
C ALA A 148 -13.82 -4.54 -20.03
N ALA A 149 -12.56 -4.14 -20.27
CA ALA A 149 -11.90 -4.36 -21.57
C ALA A 149 -11.34 -5.79 -21.74
N GLY A 150 -11.39 -6.62 -20.72
CA GLY A 150 -10.90 -8.01 -20.78
C GLY A 150 -9.39 -8.14 -20.98
N VAL A 151 -8.61 -7.11 -20.59
CA VAL A 151 -7.15 -7.12 -20.77
C VAL A 151 -6.38 -7.52 -19.51
N ASN A 152 -7.09 -7.84 -18.43
CA ASN A 152 -6.51 -8.36 -17.20
C ASN A 152 -6.36 -9.90 -17.23
N ASP A 153 -5.38 -10.37 -16.47
CA ASP A 153 -5.25 -11.78 -16.05
C ASP A 153 -5.10 -11.75 -14.52
N GLY A 154 -6.11 -12.29 -13.82
CA GLY A 154 -6.26 -12.07 -12.39
C GLY A 154 -6.45 -10.58 -12.05
N ASP A 155 -5.66 -10.07 -11.13
CA ASP A 155 -5.80 -8.69 -10.63
C ASP A 155 -5.10 -7.63 -11.50
N TRP A 156 -4.28 -8.00 -12.47
CA TRP A 156 -3.43 -7.08 -13.21
C TRP A 156 -3.42 -7.36 -14.71
N CYS A 157 -2.88 -6.43 -15.50
CA CYS A 157 -2.84 -6.53 -16.96
C CYS A 157 -1.45 -6.96 -17.44
N PRO A 158 -1.27 -8.18 -17.94
CA PRO A 158 -0.05 -8.60 -18.62
C PRO A 158 0.16 -7.80 -19.90
N ILE A 159 1.39 -7.31 -20.11
CA ILE A 159 1.77 -6.51 -21.27
C ILE A 159 2.98 -7.10 -22.00
N ASN A 160 3.15 -6.69 -23.25
CA ASN A 160 4.39 -6.86 -23.98
C ASN A 160 5.38 -5.76 -23.57
N PRO A 161 6.50 -6.07 -22.91
CA PRO A 161 7.42 -5.06 -22.40
C PRO A 161 8.14 -4.27 -23.50
N ALA A 162 8.14 -4.75 -24.75
CA ALA A 162 8.79 -4.06 -25.86
C ALA A 162 7.99 -2.83 -26.34
N ASN A 163 6.66 -2.84 -26.17
CA ASN A 163 5.79 -1.79 -26.70
C ASN A 163 4.65 -1.38 -25.77
N MET A 164 4.46 -2.06 -24.62
CA MET A 164 3.38 -1.84 -23.63
C MET A 164 1.97 -2.23 -24.13
N SER A 165 1.81 -2.94 -25.25
CA SER A 165 0.51 -3.48 -25.63
C SER A 165 0.06 -4.57 -24.67
N ALA A 166 -1.25 -4.70 -24.43
CA ALA A 166 -1.80 -5.78 -23.63
C ALA A 166 -1.58 -7.14 -24.34
N LYS A 167 -1.29 -8.19 -23.57
CA LYS A 167 -1.15 -9.53 -24.17
C LYS A 167 -2.46 -10.08 -24.71
N ALA A 168 -3.57 -9.66 -24.15
CA ALA A 168 -4.92 -10.07 -24.59
C ALA A 168 -5.36 -9.40 -25.89
N ASP A 169 -4.92 -8.16 -26.14
CA ASP A 169 -5.24 -7.40 -27.36
C ASP A 169 -4.10 -6.43 -27.68
N SER A 170 -3.42 -6.63 -28.81
CA SER A 170 -2.27 -5.81 -29.22
C SER A 170 -2.63 -4.37 -29.59
N ASN A 171 -3.91 -4.05 -29.81
CA ASN A 171 -4.37 -2.69 -30.09
C ASN A 171 -4.65 -1.88 -28.81
N ILE A 172 -4.59 -2.51 -27.64
CA ILE A 172 -4.80 -1.87 -26.35
C ILE A 172 -3.45 -1.75 -25.61
N TYR A 173 -3.13 -0.56 -25.17
CA TYR A 173 -1.91 -0.27 -24.42
C TYR A 173 -2.25 -0.06 -22.94
N VAL A 174 -1.52 -0.76 -22.05
CA VAL A 174 -1.72 -0.65 -20.60
C VAL A 174 -0.41 -0.18 -19.95
N LEU A 175 -0.49 0.95 -19.26
CA LEU A 175 0.66 1.63 -18.67
C LEU A 175 0.50 1.78 -17.16
N GLY A 176 1.62 2.02 -16.48
CA GLY A 176 1.66 2.35 -15.07
C GLY A 176 1.19 1.24 -14.16
N ASP A 177 0.47 1.62 -13.12
CA ASP A 177 0.15 0.72 -12.02
C ASP A 177 -0.73 -0.47 -12.39
N ALA A 178 -1.54 -0.35 -13.45
CA ALA A 178 -2.40 -1.45 -13.93
C ALA A 178 -1.60 -2.57 -14.61
N SER A 179 -0.42 -2.26 -15.18
CA SER A 179 0.37 -3.21 -15.97
C SER A 179 1.22 -4.16 -15.11
N VAL A 180 1.46 -5.37 -15.63
CA VAL A 180 2.52 -6.25 -15.14
C VAL A 180 3.72 -6.11 -16.07
N ALA A 181 4.65 -5.24 -15.71
CA ALA A 181 5.84 -4.89 -16.48
C ALA A 181 7.11 -5.50 -15.85
N SER A 182 7.12 -6.80 -15.61
CA SER A 182 8.23 -7.55 -15.02
C SER A 182 8.66 -6.93 -13.67
N ALA A 183 9.96 -6.66 -13.48
CA ALA A 183 10.52 -6.13 -12.24
C ALA A 183 10.28 -4.61 -12.03
N MET A 184 9.64 -3.92 -12.98
CA MET A 184 9.37 -2.48 -12.83
C MET A 184 8.37 -2.24 -11.70
N PRO A 185 8.69 -1.35 -10.74
CA PRO A 185 7.75 -1.05 -9.66
C PRO A 185 6.55 -0.27 -10.17
N LYS A 186 5.41 -0.41 -9.51
CA LYS A 186 4.21 0.40 -9.77
C LYS A 186 4.42 1.81 -9.22
N SER A 187 5.06 2.66 -10.02
CA SER A 187 5.45 4.04 -9.65
C SER A 187 5.23 5.01 -10.79
N GLY A 188 5.10 6.29 -10.47
CA GLY A 188 4.97 7.35 -11.47
C GLY A 188 6.17 7.44 -12.42
N PHE A 189 7.39 7.17 -11.93
CA PHE A 189 8.59 7.12 -12.77
C PHE A 189 8.52 5.99 -13.81
N SER A 190 8.13 4.79 -13.37
CA SER A 190 7.93 3.65 -14.29
C SER A 190 6.83 3.94 -15.31
N ALA A 191 5.70 4.49 -14.88
CA ALA A 191 4.59 4.86 -15.74
C ALA A 191 5.00 5.87 -16.83
N ASN A 192 5.78 6.91 -16.47
CA ASN A 192 6.32 7.88 -17.42
C ASN A 192 7.27 7.25 -18.44
N SER A 193 8.11 6.32 -18.01
CA SER A 193 9.02 5.59 -18.91
C SER A 193 8.24 4.68 -19.88
N GLN A 194 7.26 3.96 -19.36
CA GLN A 194 6.37 3.09 -20.16
C GLN A 194 5.56 3.89 -21.18
N ALA A 195 5.07 5.09 -20.80
CA ALA A 195 4.33 5.97 -21.70
C ALA A 195 5.18 6.41 -22.91
N LYS A 196 6.48 6.68 -22.72
CA LYS A 196 7.40 7.03 -23.80
C LYS A 196 7.61 5.85 -24.76
N VAL A 197 7.73 4.63 -24.23
CA VAL A 197 7.87 3.42 -25.06
C VAL A 197 6.63 3.21 -25.92
N ALA A 198 5.43 3.25 -25.28
CA ALA A 198 4.17 3.09 -25.99
C ALA A 198 3.97 4.19 -27.07
N ALA A 199 4.22 5.45 -26.73
CA ALA A 199 4.08 6.56 -27.68
C ALA A 199 5.00 6.44 -28.88
N ASN A 200 6.27 6.03 -28.69
CA ASN A 200 7.19 5.79 -29.79
C ASN A 200 6.75 4.63 -30.69
N HIS A 201 6.27 3.54 -30.10
CA HIS A 201 5.76 2.41 -30.85
C HIS A 201 4.53 2.81 -31.69
N ILE A 202 3.52 3.43 -31.07
CA ILE A 202 2.30 3.90 -31.75
C ILE A 202 2.64 4.85 -32.90
N ARG A 203 3.58 5.78 -32.67
CA ARG A 203 4.03 6.68 -33.74
C ARG A 203 4.62 5.90 -34.92
N GLY A 204 5.50 4.92 -34.65
CA GLY A 204 6.09 4.07 -35.70
C GLY A 204 5.02 3.33 -36.51
N GLU A 205 4.04 2.72 -35.85
CA GLU A 205 2.93 2.03 -36.50
C GLU A 205 2.07 2.95 -37.40
N LEU A 206 1.92 4.22 -37.03
CA LEU A 206 1.10 5.19 -37.79
C LEU A 206 1.86 5.91 -38.89
N THR A 207 3.19 5.98 -38.83
CA THR A 207 3.99 6.78 -39.79
C THR A 207 4.91 5.95 -40.68
N GLY A 208 5.05 4.65 -40.44
CA GLY A 208 5.93 3.72 -41.17
C GLY A 208 7.34 3.77 -40.65
#